data_43b9c78c712d85c7198b40e952bac4bf
#
_entry.id   43b9c78c712d85c7198b40e952bac4bf
#
_cell.length_a   1.000
_cell.length_b   1.000
_cell.length_c   1.000
_cell.angle_alpha   90.00
_cell.angle_beta   90.00
_cell.angle_gamma   90.00
#
_symmetry.space_group_name_H-M   'P 1'
#
loop_
_entity.id
_entity.type
_entity.pdbx_description
1 polymer ?
#
loop_
_entity_poly.entity_id
_entity_poly.type
_entity_poly.pdbx_seq_one_letter_code
_entity_poly.pdbx_strand_id
1 'polypeptide(L)'
;MHNFDFAKPSTIADAAKALAADGAQALSGGQTLIPTMKQRLAAPGVLVSLTGIAEMQGVCTGDGGLHIGAATPHAVVAKEARAHYPALADLAGGIGDPAVRSRGTIGGSIANNDPAACYPSAVLASGATVVTNKRKIA
;
A
#
# COMPACT_ATOMS: atom_id res chain seq x y z
N MET A 1 -9.88 -16.45 -12.92
CA MET A 1 -8.71 -15.57 -12.98
C MET A 1 -7.90 -15.96 -14.22
N HIS A 2 -7.39 -15.02 -14.99
CA HIS A 2 -6.48 -15.28 -16.12
C HIS A 2 -5.09 -15.64 -15.60
N ASN A 3 -4.27 -16.26 -16.42
CA ASN A 3 -2.87 -16.54 -16.11
C ASN A 3 -2.07 -15.23 -16.08
N PHE A 4 -1.06 -15.17 -15.22
CA PHE A 4 -0.14 -14.04 -15.09
C PHE A 4 1.22 -14.54 -14.63
N ASP A 5 2.27 -13.81 -14.94
CA ASP A 5 3.59 -14.00 -14.37
C ASP A 5 3.70 -13.25 -13.02
N PHE A 6 4.60 -13.72 -12.14
CA PHE A 6 4.74 -13.17 -10.81
C PHE A 6 6.20 -12.81 -10.50
N ALA A 7 6.47 -11.51 -10.35
CA ALA A 7 7.78 -10.96 -10.00
C ALA A 7 7.83 -10.54 -8.52
N LYS A 8 8.95 -10.83 -7.86
CA LYS A 8 9.22 -10.47 -6.44
C LYS A 8 10.52 -9.67 -6.36
N PRO A 9 10.54 -8.41 -6.73
CA PRO A 9 11.71 -7.56 -6.55
C PRO A 9 12.00 -7.31 -5.07
N SER A 10 13.28 -7.10 -4.74
CA SER A 10 13.74 -6.79 -3.39
C SER A 10 14.02 -5.30 -3.18
N THR A 11 14.03 -4.50 -4.25
CA THR A 11 14.28 -3.05 -4.21
C THR A 11 13.19 -2.26 -4.94
N ILE A 12 13.01 -0.98 -4.59
CA ILE A 12 12.09 -0.07 -5.30
C ILE A 12 12.54 0.11 -6.76
N ALA A 13 13.84 0.16 -7.02
CA ALA A 13 14.37 0.34 -8.37
C ALA A 13 14.01 -0.85 -9.27
N ASP A 14 14.18 -2.09 -8.79
CA ASP A 14 13.82 -3.29 -9.54
C ASP A 14 12.30 -3.40 -9.73
N ALA A 15 11.51 -3.02 -8.71
CA ALA A 15 10.06 -2.97 -8.83
C ALA A 15 9.62 -1.97 -9.91
N ALA A 16 10.19 -0.77 -9.91
CA ALA A 16 9.91 0.25 -10.90
C ALA A 16 10.27 -0.21 -12.32
N LYS A 17 11.42 -0.92 -12.47
CA LYS A 17 11.84 -1.52 -13.75
C LYS A 17 10.86 -2.60 -14.20
N ALA A 18 10.45 -3.50 -13.30
CA ALA A 18 9.49 -4.55 -13.63
C ALA A 18 8.11 -3.99 -14.01
N LEU A 19 7.68 -2.91 -13.36
CA LEU A 19 6.42 -2.21 -13.64
C LEU A 19 6.44 -1.40 -14.95
N ALA A 20 7.59 -1.22 -15.58
CA ALA A 20 7.69 -0.58 -16.90
C ALA A 20 7.29 -1.52 -18.04
N ALA A 21 7.16 -2.82 -17.79
CA ALA A 21 6.70 -3.78 -18.79
C ALA A 21 5.20 -3.58 -19.07
N ASP A 22 4.81 -3.78 -20.33
CA ASP A 22 3.41 -3.69 -20.72
C ASP A 22 2.55 -4.73 -19.99
N GLY A 23 1.38 -4.32 -19.54
CA GLY A 23 0.46 -5.17 -18.76
C GLY A 23 0.96 -5.54 -17.36
N ALA A 24 2.05 -4.95 -16.87
CA ALA A 24 2.51 -5.14 -15.50
C ALA A 24 1.69 -4.31 -14.50
N GLN A 25 1.35 -4.91 -13.36
CA GLN A 25 0.60 -4.25 -12.29
C GLN A 25 1.21 -4.50 -10.92
N ALA A 26 1.28 -3.46 -10.10
CA ALA A 26 1.76 -3.55 -8.73
C ALA A 26 0.78 -4.34 -7.85
N LEU A 27 1.32 -5.26 -7.05
CA LEU A 27 0.58 -6.00 -6.04
C LEU A 27 1.19 -5.71 -4.67
N SER A 28 0.46 -5.02 -3.82
CA SER A 28 0.75 -4.90 -2.40
C SER A 28 -0.12 -5.88 -1.60
N GLY A 29 -1.03 -5.42 -0.76
CA GLY A 29 -1.91 -6.29 0.04
C GLY A 29 -2.91 -7.14 -0.74
N GLY A 30 -3.21 -6.77 -1.97
CA GLY A 30 -4.06 -7.53 -2.89
C GLY A 30 -5.56 -7.52 -2.55
N GLN A 31 -5.99 -6.73 -1.56
CA GLN A 31 -7.37 -6.78 -1.05
C GLN A 31 -8.41 -6.19 -2.03
N THR A 32 -7.98 -5.39 -2.99
CA THR A 32 -8.81 -4.90 -4.11
C THR A 32 -8.47 -5.66 -5.40
N LEU A 33 -7.19 -5.73 -5.77
CA LEU A 33 -6.77 -6.27 -7.06
C LEU A 33 -7.11 -7.76 -7.22
N ILE A 34 -6.86 -8.60 -6.20
CA ILE A 34 -7.12 -10.04 -6.30
C ILE A 34 -8.62 -10.34 -6.46
N PRO A 35 -9.55 -9.75 -5.69
CA PRO A 35 -10.99 -9.88 -5.95
C PRO A 35 -11.39 -9.44 -7.36
N THR A 36 -10.86 -8.32 -7.85
CA THR A 36 -11.12 -7.81 -9.20
C THR A 36 -10.66 -8.79 -10.28
N MET A 37 -9.48 -9.39 -10.12
CA MET A 37 -8.97 -10.43 -11.00
C MET A 37 -9.79 -11.71 -10.94
N LYS A 38 -10.28 -12.11 -9.76
CA LYS A 38 -11.18 -13.28 -9.60
C LYS A 38 -12.49 -13.08 -10.36
N GLN A 39 -13.00 -11.87 -10.40
CA GLN A 39 -14.19 -11.49 -11.16
C GLN A 39 -13.91 -11.27 -12.65
N ARG A 40 -12.65 -11.40 -13.10
CA ARG A 40 -12.18 -11.17 -14.47
C ARG A 40 -12.36 -9.72 -14.96
N LEU A 41 -12.43 -8.77 -14.05
CA LEU A 41 -12.49 -7.33 -14.35
C LEU A 41 -11.11 -6.70 -14.53
N ALA A 42 -10.05 -7.42 -14.15
CA ALA A 42 -8.66 -7.07 -14.42
C ALA A 42 -7.89 -8.34 -14.84
N ALA A 43 -7.00 -8.18 -15.80
CA ALA A 43 -6.19 -9.26 -16.38
C ALA A 43 -4.74 -8.79 -16.63
N PRO A 44 -3.98 -8.44 -15.58
CA PRO A 44 -2.57 -8.11 -15.75
C PRO A 44 -1.78 -9.31 -16.27
N GLY A 45 -0.83 -9.07 -17.17
CA GLY A 45 0.09 -10.10 -17.66
C GLY A 45 1.18 -10.42 -16.65
N VAL A 46 1.58 -9.42 -15.84
CA VAL A 46 2.60 -9.57 -14.79
C VAL A 46 2.12 -8.90 -13.50
N LEU A 47 2.21 -9.62 -12.39
CA LEU A 47 2.05 -9.04 -11.05
C LEU A 47 3.42 -8.81 -10.41
N VAL A 48 3.68 -7.57 -10.00
CA VAL A 48 4.92 -7.18 -9.32
C VAL A 48 4.63 -6.98 -7.83
N SER A 49 5.10 -7.91 -7.01
CA SER A 49 4.89 -7.87 -5.55
C SER A 49 5.75 -6.80 -4.91
N LEU A 50 5.13 -5.93 -4.11
CA LEU A 50 5.81 -4.87 -3.35
C LEU A 50 6.07 -5.25 -1.89
N THR A 51 5.43 -6.31 -1.39
CA THR A 51 5.48 -6.69 0.04
C THR A 51 6.81 -7.30 0.48
N GLY A 52 7.71 -7.64 -0.45
CA GLY A 52 9.06 -8.12 -0.17
C GLY A 52 10.11 -7.02 -0.06
N ILE A 53 9.76 -5.76 -0.34
CA ILE A 53 10.69 -4.62 -0.37
C ILE A 53 10.78 -4.02 1.03
N ALA A 54 11.90 -4.25 1.73
CA ALA A 54 12.07 -3.84 3.13
C ALA A 54 11.93 -2.32 3.32
N GLU A 55 12.47 -1.52 2.41
CA GLU A 55 12.39 -0.05 2.45
C GLU A 55 10.97 0.52 2.27
N MET A 56 10.01 -0.31 1.86
CA MET A 56 8.59 0.06 1.75
C MET A 56 7.77 -0.36 2.97
N GLN A 57 8.38 -0.86 4.04
CA GLN A 57 7.68 -1.37 5.21
C GLN A 57 8.08 -0.64 6.49
N GLY A 58 7.20 -0.70 7.48
CA GLY A 58 7.43 -0.20 8.83
C GLY A 58 6.88 1.19 9.07
N VAL A 59 6.95 1.58 10.34
CA VAL A 59 6.56 2.89 10.87
C VAL A 59 7.73 3.42 11.66
N CYS A 60 8.19 4.62 11.34
CA CYS A 60 9.28 5.26 12.08
C CYS A 60 9.04 6.78 12.20
N THR A 61 9.72 7.39 13.15
CA THR A 61 9.74 8.84 13.33
C THR A 61 11.05 9.41 12.79
N GLY A 62 10.98 10.57 12.14
CA GLY A 62 12.14 11.27 11.63
C GLY A 62 11.73 12.62 11.07
N ASP A 63 12.67 13.57 10.99
CA ASP A 63 12.47 14.90 10.41
C ASP A 63 11.21 15.64 10.94
N GLY A 64 10.85 15.40 12.22
CA GLY A 64 9.70 16.02 12.86
C GLY A 64 8.34 15.41 12.47
N GLY A 65 8.32 14.25 11.80
CA GLY A 65 7.11 13.59 11.34
C GLY A 65 7.08 12.09 11.54
N LEU A 66 5.94 11.49 11.23
CA LEU A 66 5.75 10.04 11.18
C LEU A 66 5.91 9.56 9.72
N HIS A 67 6.83 8.63 9.50
CA HIS A 67 7.08 8.01 8.21
C HIS A 67 6.50 6.60 8.20
N ILE A 68 5.72 6.28 7.18
CA ILE A 68 5.09 4.97 7.03
C ILE A 68 5.41 4.42 5.65
N GLY A 69 6.04 3.26 5.61
CA GLY A 69 6.33 2.56 4.37
C GLY A 69 5.03 2.15 3.65
N ALA A 70 4.95 2.35 2.34
CA ALA A 70 3.73 2.15 1.56
C ALA A 70 3.22 0.70 1.56
N ALA A 71 4.09 -0.29 1.74
CA ALA A 71 3.74 -1.71 1.84
C ALA A 71 3.46 -2.17 3.29
N THR A 72 3.33 -1.24 4.25
CA THR A 72 3.02 -1.56 5.64
C THR A 72 1.55 -1.98 5.78
N PRO A 73 1.27 -3.17 6.36
CA PRO A 73 -0.10 -3.63 6.60
C PRO A 73 -0.86 -2.72 7.58
N HIS A 74 -2.18 -2.62 7.41
CA HIS A 74 -3.05 -1.84 8.30
C HIS A 74 -2.91 -2.22 9.76
N ALA A 75 -2.77 -3.51 10.07
CA ALA A 75 -2.57 -4.00 11.43
C ALA A 75 -1.28 -3.48 12.08
N VAL A 76 -0.21 -3.34 11.28
CA VAL A 76 1.07 -2.77 11.74
C VAL A 76 0.93 -1.27 11.97
N VAL A 77 0.29 -0.55 11.03
CA VAL A 77 0.00 0.89 11.20
C VAL A 77 -0.83 1.12 12.48
N ALA A 78 -1.89 0.34 12.70
CA ALA A 78 -2.74 0.44 13.89
C ALA A 78 -1.97 0.25 15.20
N LYS A 79 -0.97 -0.64 15.20
CA LYS A 79 -0.15 -0.93 16.37
C LYS A 79 0.95 0.13 16.57
N GLU A 80 1.75 0.37 15.53
CA GLU A 80 3.01 1.12 15.66
C GLU A 80 2.81 2.64 15.56
N ALA A 81 1.79 3.14 14.86
CA ALA A 81 1.49 4.56 14.82
C ALA A 81 0.84 5.08 16.11
N ARG A 82 0.35 4.20 16.99
CA ARG A 82 -0.47 4.59 18.17
C ARG A 82 0.23 5.57 19.11
N ALA A 83 1.51 5.39 19.35
CA ALA A 83 2.27 6.27 20.23
C ALA A 83 2.52 7.67 19.65
N HIS A 84 2.42 7.83 18.33
CA HIS A 84 2.80 9.05 17.62
C HIS A 84 1.60 9.76 16.99
N TYR A 85 0.65 8.99 16.48
CA TYR A 85 -0.57 9.50 15.84
C TYR A 85 -1.78 8.59 16.14
N PRO A 86 -2.40 8.71 17.33
CA PRO A 86 -3.49 7.84 17.77
C PRO A 86 -4.68 7.80 16.80
N ALA A 87 -5.06 8.95 16.22
CA ALA A 87 -6.18 9.01 15.28
C ALA A 87 -5.96 8.16 14.02
N LEU A 88 -4.74 8.15 13.47
CA LEU A 88 -4.38 7.29 12.35
C LEU A 88 -4.38 5.81 12.76
N ALA A 89 -3.90 5.51 13.95
CA ALA A 89 -3.90 4.14 14.48
C ALA A 89 -5.32 3.60 14.66
N ASP A 90 -6.25 4.41 15.18
CA ASP A 90 -7.66 4.05 15.34
C ASP A 90 -8.34 3.86 13.98
N LEU A 91 -8.09 4.75 13.02
CA LEU A 91 -8.57 4.60 11.65
C LEU A 91 -8.08 3.29 11.03
N ALA A 92 -6.78 3.01 11.10
CA ALA A 92 -6.20 1.78 10.56
C ALA A 92 -6.76 0.52 11.24
N GLY A 93 -7.00 0.58 12.55
CA GLY A 93 -7.61 -0.49 13.35
C GLY A 93 -9.07 -0.78 13.00
N GLY A 94 -9.78 0.20 12.44
CA GLY A 94 -11.18 0.09 12.00
C GLY A 94 -11.36 -0.40 10.56
N ILE A 95 -10.29 -0.55 9.76
CA ILE A 95 -10.40 -0.95 8.36
C ILE A 95 -10.73 -2.44 8.24
N GLY A 96 -11.88 -2.74 7.62
CA GLY A 96 -12.28 -4.11 7.31
C GLY A 96 -12.27 -5.03 8.54
N ASP A 97 -11.90 -6.28 8.32
CA ASP A 97 -11.72 -7.29 9.36
C ASP A 97 -10.22 -7.59 9.62
N PRO A 98 -9.89 -8.44 10.62
CA PRO A 98 -8.50 -8.78 10.91
C PRO A 98 -7.74 -9.43 9.73
N ALA A 99 -8.41 -10.21 8.88
CA ALA A 99 -7.79 -10.83 7.71
C ALA A 99 -7.43 -9.78 6.66
N VAL A 100 -8.31 -8.80 6.42
CA VAL A 100 -8.06 -7.65 5.56
C VAL A 100 -6.91 -6.81 6.11
N ARG A 101 -6.94 -6.47 7.41
CA ARG A 101 -5.90 -5.64 8.05
C ARG A 101 -4.51 -6.28 8.05
N SER A 102 -4.43 -7.59 8.11
CA SER A 102 -3.14 -8.33 8.07
C SER A 102 -2.47 -8.32 6.69
N ARG A 103 -3.20 -8.01 5.64
CA ARG A 103 -2.73 -8.04 4.25
C ARG A 103 -2.78 -6.68 3.55
N GLY A 104 -3.91 -5.97 3.66
CA GLY A 104 -4.10 -4.65 3.07
C GLY A 104 -3.08 -3.66 3.59
N THR A 105 -2.58 -2.77 2.71
CA THR A 105 -1.49 -1.84 3.01
C THR A 105 -1.92 -0.39 2.84
N ILE A 106 -1.30 0.52 3.58
CA ILE A 106 -1.59 1.95 3.50
C ILE A 106 -1.38 2.49 2.08
N GLY A 107 -0.23 2.19 1.45
CA GLY A 107 0.07 2.67 0.11
C GLY A 107 -0.84 2.03 -0.96
N GLY A 108 -1.23 0.76 -0.79
CA GLY A 108 -2.19 0.11 -1.67
C GLY A 108 -3.56 0.80 -1.65
N SER A 109 -4.04 1.18 -0.46
CA SER A 109 -5.30 1.91 -0.29
C SER A 109 -5.24 3.32 -0.91
N ILE A 110 -4.16 4.06 -0.66
CA ILE A 110 -3.98 5.41 -1.21
C ILE A 110 -3.85 5.37 -2.74
N ALA A 111 -3.06 4.44 -3.29
CA ALA A 111 -2.87 4.31 -4.73
C ALA A 111 -4.14 3.85 -5.47
N ASN A 112 -4.97 3.02 -4.83
CA ASN A 112 -6.27 2.61 -5.37
C ASN A 112 -7.28 3.75 -5.38
N ASN A 113 -7.15 4.70 -4.46
CA ASN A 113 -7.95 5.92 -4.36
C ASN A 113 -9.46 5.68 -4.43
N ASP A 114 -9.95 4.64 -3.76
CA ASP A 114 -11.38 4.39 -3.64
C ASP A 114 -12.01 5.49 -2.77
N PRO A 115 -13.07 6.18 -3.21
CA PRO A 115 -13.72 7.24 -2.43
C PRO A 115 -14.33 6.74 -1.12
N ALA A 116 -14.62 5.44 -1.01
CA ALA A 116 -15.11 4.81 0.23
C ALA A 116 -13.98 4.35 1.17
N ALA A 117 -12.71 4.47 0.77
CA ALA A 117 -11.57 4.09 1.61
C ALA A 117 -11.28 5.12 2.71
N CYS A 118 -10.77 4.66 3.84
CA CYS A 118 -10.51 5.52 5.00
C CYS A 118 -9.24 6.39 4.84
N TYR A 119 -8.17 5.85 4.27
CA TYR A 119 -6.88 6.56 4.21
C TYR A 119 -6.87 7.84 3.37
N PRO A 120 -7.57 7.99 2.23
CA PRO A 120 -7.59 9.27 1.52
C PRO A 120 -7.99 10.44 2.40
N SER A 121 -9.02 10.26 3.23
CA SER A 121 -9.47 11.28 4.19
C SER A 121 -8.40 11.59 5.25
N ALA A 122 -7.71 10.57 5.77
CA ALA A 122 -6.67 10.75 6.76
C ALA A 122 -5.44 11.48 6.19
N VAL A 123 -5.05 11.18 4.95
CA VAL A 123 -3.94 11.86 4.26
C VAL A 123 -4.25 13.34 4.09
N LEU A 124 -5.45 13.68 3.65
CA LEU A 124 -5.90 15.06 3.49
C LEU A 124 -5.97 15.80 4.84
N ALA A 125 -6.60 15.19 5.85
CA ALA A 125 -6.77 15.81 7.16
C ALA A 125 -5.46 16.04 7.91
N SER A 126 -4.46 15.19 7.71
CA SER A 126 -3.13 15.32 8.33
C SER A 126 -2.16 16.21 7.57
N GLY A 127 -2.50 16.65 6.35
CA GLY A 127 -1.57 17.33 5.46
C GLY A 127 -0.36 16.47 5.10
N ALA A 128 -0.56 15.15 5.01
CA ALA A 128 0.53 14.22 4.75
C ALA A 128 1.09 14.37 3.34
N THR A 129 2.40 14.14 3.21
CA THR A 129 3.08 14.10 1.91
C THR A 129 3.23 12.65 1.45
N VAL A 130 2.71 12.32 0.28
CA VAL A 130 2.94 11.03 -0.37
C VAL A 130 4.24 11.07 -1.16
N VAL A 131 5.20 10.22 -0.77
CA VAL A 131 6.51 10.13 -1.41
C VAL A 131 6.51 8.98 -2.41
N THR A 132 6.84 9.27 -3.66
CA THR A 132 6.98 8.29 -4.74
C THR A 132 8.42 8.23 -5.23
N ASN A 133 8.76 7.25 -6.07
CA ASN A 133 10.07 7.18 -6.72
C ASN A 133 10.35 8.34 -7.71
N LYS A 134 9.36 9.18 -8.02
CA LYS A 134 9.49 10.28 -8.98
C LYS A 134 9.28 11.65 -8.36
N ARG A 135 8.43 11.78 -7.35
CA ARG A 135 8.03 13.07 -6.78
C ARG A 135 7.44 12.95 -5.37
N LYS A 136 7.38 14.08 -4.69
CA LYS A 136 6.58 14.26 -3.47
C LYS A 136 5.25 14.91 -3.85
N ILE A 137 4.16 14.45 -3.26
CA ILE A 137 2.79 14.93 -3.49
C ILE A 137 2.25 15.38 -2.13
N ALA A 138 2.00 16.68 -1.98
CA ALA A 138 1.38 17.27 -0.78
C ALA A 138 -0.13 17.23 -0.89
#